data_201402fbfaf689dbecca91a94263d321
#
_entry.id   201402fbfaf689dbecca91a94263d321
#
_cell.length_a   1.000
_cell.length_b   1.000
_cell.length_c   1.000
_cell.angle_alpha   90.00
_cell.angle_beta   90.00
_cell.angle_gamma   90.00
#
_symmetry.space_group_name_H-M   'P 1'
#
loop_
_entity.id
_entity.type
_entity.pdbx_description
1 polymer ?
#
loop_
_entity_poly.entity_id
_entity_poly.type
_entity_poly.pdbx_seq_one_letter_code
_entity_poly.pdbx_strand_id
1 'polypeptide(L)'
;MRATIFNGPRDITVGDRPDPAIAAPTDAVVRVVLGCVCGSDLWYFRGASPHALGPIGHEFIGVVTDVGSAVTKLAEGDLVVAPFTFSDGTCPHCLAGWPSNCANGGSFGNHGIDGGQGEAVRVPFADATLVTVRAPGTTTPRCARSSRSPTSCARGTTRPSAPA
;
A
#
# COMPACT_ATOMS: atom_id res chain seq x y z
N MET A 1 7.96 -5.93 12.64
CA MET A 1 7.19 -4.69 12.74
C MET A 1 6.11 -4.76 13.81
N ARG A 2 5.68 -3.63 14.39
CA ARG A 2 4.52 -3.59 15.28
C ARG A 2 3.23 -3.41 14.47
N ALA A 3 2.17 -4.10 14.88
CA ALA A 3 0.87 -4.01 14.23
C ALA A 3 -0.27 -4.28 15.21
N THR A 4 -1.46 -3.85 14.85
CA THR A 4 -2.70 -4.23 15.53
C THR A 4 -3.07 -5.65 15.13
N ILE A 5 -3.39 -6.48 16.13
CA ILE A 5 -3.71 -7.91 15.99
C ILE A 5 -5.12 -8.15 16.54
N PHE A 6 -5.99 -8.65 15.68
CA PHE A 6 -7.31 -9.12 16.08
C PHE A 6 -7.22 -10.55 16.59
N ASN A 7 -7.51 -10.77 17.88
CA ASN A 7 -7.47 -12.09 18.52
C ASN A 7 -8.89 -12.70 18.64
N GLY A 8 -9.92 -11.94 18.31
CA GLY A 8 -11.31 -12.33 18.37
C GLY A 8 -12.21 -11.18 18.79
N PRO A 9 -13.53 -11.41 18.87
CA PRO A 9 -14.47 -10.37 19.32
C PRO A 9 -14.08 -9.76 20.67
N ARG A 10 -14.00 -8.44 20.73
CA ARG A 10 -13.60 -7.62 21.89
C ARG A 10 -12.14 -7.80 22.33
N ASP A 11 -11.32 -8.46 21.51
CA ASP A 11 -9.92 -8.69 21.81
C ASP A 11 -9.04 -8.23 20.62
N ILE A 12 -8.44 -7.07 20.80
CA ILE A 12 -7.45 -6.48 19.87
C ILE A 12 -6.24 -6.05 20.69
N THR A 13 -5.06 -6.47 20.26
CA THR A 13 -3.80 -6.13 20.90
C THR A 13 -2.85 -5.46 19.91
N VAL A 14 -1.81 -4.82 20.41
CA VAL A 14 -0.67 -4.39 19.61
C VAL A 14 0.49 -5.33 19.90
N GLY A 15 1.05 -5.92 18.86
CA GLY A 15 2.12 -6.91 19.00
C GLY A 15 3.06 -6.92 17.79
N ASP A 16 4.07 -7.79 17.88
CA ASP A 16 5.04 -7.97 16.83
C ASP A 16 4.53 -8.93 15.74
N ARG A 17 4.81 -8.57 14.51
CA ARG A 17 4.58 -9.37 13.31
C ARG A 17 5.83 -9.37 12.44
N PRO A 18 6.03 -10.37 11.58
CA PRO A 18 7.08 -10.32 10.56
C PRO A 18 6.96 -9.05 9.71
N ASP A 19 8.09 -8.50 9.28
CA ASP A 19 8.07 -7.40 8.33
C ASP A 19 7.52 -7.89 6.98
N PRO A 20 6.69 -7.08 6.29
CA PRO A 20 6.20 -7.45 4.98
C PRO A 20 7.34 -7.45 3.96
N ALA A 21 7.26 -8.38 3.01
CA ALA A 21 8.21 -8.50 1.91
C ALA A 21 7.48 -8.69 0.58
N ILE A 22 8.13 -8.34 -0.52
CA ILE A 22 7.66 -8.62 -1.87
C ILE A 22 7.49 -10.13 -2.05
N ALA A 23 6.26 -10.59 -2.31
CA ALA A 23 5.93 -11.98 -2.56
C ALA A 23 5.69 -12.27 -4.05
N ALA A 24 5.21 -11.27 -4.79
CA ALA A 24 5.00 -11.36 -6.23
C ALA A 24 5.62 -10.16 -6.96
N PRO A 25 5.98 -10.30 -8.24
CA PRO A 25 6.57 -9.20 -9.01
C PRO A 25 5.70 -7.94 -9.10
N THR A 26 4.39 -8.05 -8.88
CA THR A 26 3.40 -6.96 -8.93
C THR A 26 3.15 -6.28 -7.58
N ASP A 27 3.80 -6.73 -6.51
CA ASP A 27 3.60 -6.22 -5.17
C ASP A 27 4.40 -4.94 -4.91
N ALA A 28 3.97 -4.17 -3.92
CA ALA A 28 4.78 -3.15 -3.27
C ALA A 28 4.74 -3.34 -1.74
N VAL A 29 5.76 -2.82 -1.05
CA VAL A 29 5.74 -2.63 0.40
C VAL A 29 5.55 -1.15 0.67
N VAL A 30 4.61 -0.84 1.55
CA VAL A 30 4.27 0.52 1.94
C VAL A 30 4.49 0.67 3.44
N ARG A 31 5.36 1.59 3.84
CA ARG A 31 5.50 2.05 5.23
C ARG A 31 4.32 2.97 5.53
N VAL A 32 3.50 2.59 6.48
CA VAL A 32 2.29 3.33 6.85
C VAL A 32 2.65 4.62 7.58
N VAL A 33 2.08 5.72 7.13
CA VAL A 33 2.19 7.04 7.78
C VAL A 33 0.94 7.33 8.60
N LEU A 34 -0.22 6.93 8.07
CA LEU A 34 -1.52 7.09 8.73
C LEU A 34 -2.39 5.88 8.40
N GLY A 35 -2.89 5.21 9.41
CA GLY A 35 -3.94 4.19 9.32
C GLY A 35 -5.21 4.69 10.00
N CYS A 36 -6.37 4.26 9.49
CA CYS A 36 -7.66 4.60 10.06
C CYS A 36 -8.32 3.38 10.70
N VAL A 37 -9.25 3.65 11.63
CA VAL A 37 -10.21 2.67 12.12
C VAL A 37 -11.53 2.93 11.41
N CYS A 38 -11.93 2.01 10.54
CA CYS A 38 -13.20 2.08 9.84
C CYS A 38 -14.36 1.61 10.74
N GLY A 39 -15.57 2.08 10.44
CA GLY A 39 -16.77 1.60 11.11
C GLY A 39 -16.99 0.08 10.95
N SER A 40 -16.52 -0.53 9.86
CA SER A 40 -16.59 -1.97 9.63
C SER A 40 -15.66 -2.77 10.55
N ASP A 41 -14.52 -2.22 10.98
CA ASP A 41 -13.64 -2.86 11.98
C ASP A 41 -14.39 -3.09 13.31
N LEU A 42 -15.33 -2.20 13.62
CA LEU A 42 -16.18 -2.33 14.82
C LEU A 42 -17.16 -3.51 14.72
N TRP A 43 -17.56 -3.93 13.53
CA TRP A 43 -18.38 -5.11 13.35
C TRP A 43 -17.61 -6.38 13.74
N TYR A 44 -16.36 -6.46 13.33
CA TYR A 44 -15.44 -7.54 13.72
C TYR A 44 -15.21 -7.52 15.22
N PHE A 45 -14.84 -6.34 15.76
CA PHE A 45 -14.62 -6.17 17.19
C PHE A 45 -15.84 -6.57 18.05
N ARG A 46 -17.04 -6.25 17.58
CA ARG A 46 -18.29 -6.61 18.30
C ARG A 46 -18.74 -8.05 18.06
N GLY A 47 -18.10 -8.78 17.17
CA GLY A 47 -18.52 -10.14 16.76
C GLY A 47 -19.77 -10.15 15.88
N ALA A 48 -20.17 -9.01 15.31
CA ALA A 48 -21.31 -8.91 14.41
C ALA A 48 -21.01 -9.39 12.99
N SER A 49 -19.74 -9.50 12.64
CA SER A 49 -19.28 -10.06 11.36
C SER A 49 -18.01 -10.90 11.59
N PRO A 50 -17.83 -12.01 10.88
CA PRO A 50 -16.63 -12.83 11.00
C PRO A 50 -15.40 -12.09 10.44
N HIS A 51 -14.26 -12.28 11.09
CA HIS A 51 -12.94 -11.85 10.60
C HIS A 51 -11.90 -12.91 10.98
N ALA A 52 -10.89 -13.10 10.13
CA ALA A 52 -9.78 -13.99 10.45
C ALA A 52 -8.94 -13.41 11.60
N LEU A 53 -8.38 -14.28 12.45
CA LEU A 53 -7.43 -13.84 13.46
C LEU A 53 -6.16 -13.32 12.80
N GLY A 54 -5.58 -12.26 13.36
CA GLY A 54 -4.35 -11.66 12.86
C GLY A 54 -4.47 -10.18 12.49
N PRO A 55 -3.91 -9.75 11.33
CA PRO A 55 -3.87 -8.33 10.97
C PRO A 55 -5.28 -7.76 10.74
N ILE A 56 -5.44 -6.48 11.01
CA ILE A 56 -6.70 -5.76 10.83
C ILE A 56 -6.44 -4.37 10.23
N GLY A 57 -7.50 -3.75 9.70
CA GLY A 57 -7.45 -2.43 9.08
C GLY A 57 -7.25 -2.51 7.56
N HIS A 58 -7.92 -1.61 6.85
CA HIS A 58 -7.99 -1.63 5.39
C HIS A 58 -7.96 -0.21 4.78
N GLU A 59 -7.68 0.79 5.58
CA GLU A 59 -7.59 2.19 5.15
C GLU A 59 -6.27 2.78 5.64
N PHE A 60 -5.35 3.10 4.72
CA PHE A 60 -4.07 3.67 5.08
C PHE A 60 -3.47 4.55 3.99
N ILE A 61 -2.61 5.46 4.43
CA ILE A 61 -1.73 6.28 3.60
C ILE A 61 -0.31 5.95 4.02
N GLY A 62 0.60 5.84 3.06
CA GLY A 62 1.98 5.53 3.36
C GLY A 62 2.94 5.88 2.24
N VAL A 63 4.20 5.59 2.49
CA VAL A 63 5.30 5.80 1.54
C VAL A 63 5.77 4.44 1.04
N VAL A 64 5.87 4.29 -0.27
CA VAL A 64 6.40 3.08 -0.92
C VAL A 64 7.87 2.92 -0.51
N THR A 65 8.24 1.78 0.04
CA THR A 65 9.61 1.45 0.46
C THR A 65 10.27 0.40 -0.41
N ASP A 66 9.47 -0.44 -1.07
CA ASP A 66 9.98 -1.47 -1.97
C ASP A 66 8.94 -1.78 -3.05
N VAL A 67 9.39 -2.16 -4.25
CA VAL A 67 8.52 -2.48 -5.39
C VAL A 67 8.99 -3.75 -6.09
N GLY A 68 8.05 -4.59 -6.46
CA GLY A 68 8.30 -5.77 -7.28
C GLY A 68 8.74 -5.42 -8.70
N SER A 69 9.40 -6.36 -9.36
CA SER A 69 10.03 -6.13 -10.67
C SER A 69 9.06 -5.80 -11.81
N ALA A 70 7.77 -6.12 -11.66
CA ALA A 70 6.73 -5.81 -12.63
C ALA A 70 5.95 -4.52 -12.32
N VAL A 71 6.24 -3.85 -11.20
CA VAL A 71 5.64 -2.55 -10.86
C VAL A 71 6.25 -1.46 -11.73
N THR A 72 5.42 -0.69 -12.41
CA THR A 72 5.82 0.31 -13.41
C THR A 72 5.30 1.72 -13.15
N LYS A 73 4.21 1.85 -12.37
CA LYS A 73 3.56 3.14 -12.10
C LYS A 73 4.00 3.80 -10.80
N LEU A 74 4.62 3.02 -9.92
CA LEU A 74 5.07 3.44 -8.59
C LEU A 74 6.59 3.33 -8.48
N ALA A 75 7.16 4.15 -7.59
CA ALA A 75 8.56 4.11 -7.23
C ALA A 75 8.71 4.23 -5.70
N GLU A 76 9.85 3.78 -5.19
CA GLU A 76 10.24 4.03 -3.81
C GLU A 76 10.22 5.54 -3.50
N GLY A 77 9.65 5.91 -2.36
CA GLY A 77 9.45 7.29 -1.95
C GLY A 77 8.11 7.90 -2.37
N ASP A 78 7.32 7.26 -3.22
CA ASP A 78 6.00 7.75 -3.59
C ASP A 78 5.05 7.72 -2.37
N LEU A 79 4.34 8.83 -2.15
CA LEU A 79 3.23 8.87 -1.20
C LEU A 79 1.98 8.28 -1.87
N VAL A 80 1.37 7.29 -1.23
CA VAL A 80 0.24 6.55 -1.78
C VAL A 80 -0.90 6.41 -0.80
N VAL A 81 -2.12 6.31 -1.34
CA VAL A 81 -3.33 5.96 -0.61
C VAL A 81 -3.76 4.57 -1.07
N ALA A 82 -4.08 3.70 -0.11
CA ALA A 82 -4.68 2.41 -0.38
C ALA A 82 -6.20 2.51 -0.30
N PRO A 83 -6.95 2.01 -1.30
CA PRO A 83 -8.38 1.83 -1.19
C PRO A 83 -8.71 0.66 -0.28
N PHE A 84 -9.99 0.50 0.07
CA PHE A 84 -10.51 -0.58 0.91
C PHE A 84 -10.12 -2.00 0.42
N THR A 85 -10.09 -2.20 -0.90
CA THR A 85 -9.78 -3.49 -1.54
C THR A 85 -8.62 -3.34 -2.51
N PHE A 86 -7.86 -4.40 -2.69
CA PHE A 86 -6.89 -4.50 -3.78
C PHE A 86 -7.51 -5.21 -5.00
N SER A 87 -6.99 -4.92 -6.19
CA SER A 87 -7.48 -5.45 -7.46
C SER A 87 -6.35 -5.65 -8.46
N ASP A 88 -6.49 -6.63 -9.38
CA ASP A 88 -5.45 -6.97 -10.35
C ASP A 88 -5.36 -6.01 -11.55
N GLY A 89 -6.40 -5.21 -11.79
CA GLY A 89 -6.47 -4.27 -12.91
C GLY A 89 -6.60 -4.91 -14.30
N THR A 90 -6.64 -6.24 -14.40
CA THR A 90 -6.55 -6.98 -15.66
C THR A 90 -7.72 -7.94 -15.93
N CYS A 91 -8.43 -8.36 -14.91
CA CYS A 91 -9.58 -9.26 -15.08
C CYS A 91 -10.75 -8.54 -15.79
N PRO A 92 -11.72 -9.26 -16.34
CA PRO A 92 -12.86 -8.66 -17.03
C PRO A 92 -13.61 -7.61 -16.21
N HIS A 93 -13.76 -7.82 -14.90
CA HIS A 93 -14.41 -6.85 -14.01
C HIS A 93 -13.60 -5.55 -13.87
N CYS A 94 -12.29 -5.67 -13.69
CA CYS A 94 -11.40 -4.50 -13.62
C CYS A 94 -11.40 -3.72 -14.93
N LEU A 95 -11.33 -4.41 -16.07
CA LEU A 95 -11.36 -3.80 -17.40
C LEU A 95 -12.71 -3.12 -17.71
N ALA A 96 -13.81 -3.64 -17.15
CA ALA A 96 -15.12 -3.03 -17.24
C ALA A 96 -15.35 -1.86 -16.26
N GLY A 97 -14.34 -1.48 -15.45
CA GLY A 97 -14.41 -0.38 -14.48
C GLY A 97 -15.02 -0.77 -13.12
N TRP A 98 -15.05 -2.05 -12.79
CA TRP A 98 -15.57 -2.60 -11.55
C TRP A 98 -14.46 -3.28 -10.71
N PRO A 99 -13.40 -2.56 -10.28
CA PRO A 99 -12.29 -3.17 -9.54
C PRO A 99 -12.70 -3.74 -8.17
N SER A 100 -13.81 -3.25 -7.57
CA SER A 100 -14.37 -3.81 -6.34
C SER A 100 -14.87 -5.26 -6.49
N ASN A 101 -15.15 -5.70 -7.74
CA ASN A 101 -15.58 -7.05 -8.07
C ASN A 101 -14.45 -7.86 -8.74
N CYS A 102 -13.20 -7.47 -8.50
CA CYS A 102 -12.05 -8.14 -9.08
C CYS A 102 -12.03 -9.63 -8.72
N ALA A 103 -11.83 -10.49 -9.72
CA ALA A 103 -11.79 -11.95 -9.53
C ALA A 103 -10.59 -12.40 -8.66
N ASN A 104 -9.49 -11.63 -8.68
CA ASN A 104 -8.27 -11.87 -7.93
C ASN A 104 -8.08 -10.86 -6.79
N GLY A 105 -9.12 -10.06 -6.50
CA GLY A 105 -9.09 -9.01 -5.48
C GLY A 105 -9.38 -9.53 -4.08
N GLY A 106 -9.25 -8.64 -3.12
CA GLY A 106 -9.55 -8.92 -1.73
C GLY A 106 -9.47 -7.66 -0.87
N SER A 107 -9.65 -7.82 0.43
CA SER A 107 -9.50 -6.75 1.42
C SER A 107 -8.22 -6.93 2.23
N PHE A 108 -7.63 -5.82 2.63
CA PHE A 108 -6.51 -5.82 3.58
C PHE A 108 -6.95 -6.38 4.93
N GLY A 109 -6.02 -7.01 5.65
CA GLY A 109 -6.28 -7.64 6.94
C GLY A 109 -6.99 -9.01 6.85
N ASN A 110 -7.24 -9.54 5.66
CA ASN A 110 -7.89 -10.83 5.45
C ASN A 110 -7.08 -11.73 4.53
N HIS A 111 -7.35 -13.05 4.59
CA HIS A 111 -6.79 -14.06 3.68
C HIS A 111 -5.25 -14.06 3.60
N GLY A 112 -4.57 -13.79 4.73
CA GLY A 112 -3.10 -13.76 4.77
C GLY A 112 -2.48 -12.49 4.20
N ILE A 113 -3.29 -11.47 3.89
CA ILE A 113 -2.81 -10.14 3.50
C ILE A 113 -2.68 -9.26 4.75
N ASP A 114 -1.62 -8.46 4.81
CA ASP A 114 -1.39 -7.54 5.91
C ASP A 114 -2.52 -6.51 6.06
N GLY A 115 -2.67 -6.00 7.27
CA GLY A 115 -3.65 -4.95 7.58
C GLY A 115 -3.02 -3.56 7.63
N GLY A 116 -3.79 -2.55 7.31
CA GLY A 116 -3.35 -1.15 7.31
C GLY A 116 -3.08 -0.55 8.69
N GLN A 117 -3.41 -1.27 9.78
CA GLN A 117 -3.10 -0.85 11.15
C GLN A 117 -1.79 -1.47 11.64
N GLY A 118 -0.72 -1.34 10.86
CA GLY A 118 0.64 -1.77 11.15
C GLY A 118 1.66 -0.74 10.66
N GLU A 119 2.93 -0.95 11.01
CA GLU A 119 4.02 -0.04 10.58
C GLU A 119 4.29 -0.13 9.07
N ALA A 120 4.02 -1.28 8.46
CA ALA A 120 4.15 -1.49 7.03
C ALA A 120 3.13 -2.52 6.52
N VAL A 121 2.87 -2.50 5.21
CA VAL A 121 1.89 -3.38 4.54
C VAL A 121 2.44 -3.82 3.19
N ARG A 122 2.35 -5.13 2.90
CA ARG A 122 2.49 -5.63 1.53
C ARG A 122 1.20 -5.41 0.76
N VAL A 123 1.30 -4.76 -0.37
CA VAL A 123 0.16 -4.44 -1.24
C VAL A 123 0.25 -5.26 -2.52
N PRO A 124 -0.67 -6.22 -2.74
CA PRO A 124 -0.77 -6.94 -4.00
C PRO A 124 -1.20 -6.03 -5.15
N PHE A 125 -0.75 -6.37 -6.38
CA PHE A 125 -1.13 -5.65 -7.59
C PHE A 125 -0.99 -4.12 -7.46
N ALA A 126 0.16 -3.67 -7.00
CA ALA A 126 0.39 -2.31 -6.54
C ALA A 126 0.02 -1.24 -7.57
N ASP A 127 0.35 -1.45 -8.86
CA ASP A 127 0.03 -0.53 -9.96
C ASP A 127 -1.48 -0.35 -10.22
N ALA A 128 -2.29 -1.33 -9.83
CA ALA A 128 -3.75 -1.29 -9.99
C ALA A 128 -4.47 -0.91 -8.69
N THR A 129 -3.81 -1.11 -7.56
CA THR A 129 -4.38 -0.92 -6.23
C THR A 129 -4.09 0.46 -5.65
N LEU A 130 -2.84 0.91 -5.71
CA LEU A 130 -2.40 2.13 -5.02
C LEU A 130 -2.64 3.38 -5.87
N VAL A 131 -3.07 4.44 -5.20
CA VAL A 131 -3.25 5.77 -5.79
C VAL A 131 -2.14 6.70 -5.30
N THR A 132 -1.31 7.21 -6.21
CA THR A 132 -0.24 8.16 -5.88
C THR A 132 -0.85 9.52 -5.51
N VAL A 133 -0.44 10.05 -4.36
CA VAL A 133 -0.76 11.43 -3.95
C VAL A 133 0.33 12.35 -4.47
N ARG A 134 -0.02 13.25 -5.39
CA ARG A 134 0.89 14.27 -5.90
C ARG A 134 0.52 15.61 -5.31
N ALA A 135 1.50 16.32 -4.74
CA ALA A 135 1.29 17.72 -4.39
C ALA A 135 1.06 18.54 -5.67
N PRO A 136 0.12 19.51 -5.67
CA PRO A 136 -0.08 20.39 -6.81
C PRO A 136 1.23 21.06 -7.19
N GLY A 137 1.67 20.92 -8.45
CA GLY A 137 2.90 21.53 -8.97
C GLY A 137 4.17 20.67 -8.91
N THR A 138 4.12 19.45 -8.40
CA THR A 138 5.28 18.56 -8.38
C THR A 138 5.26 17.66 -9.62
N THR A 139 5.91 18.09 -10.68
CA THR A 139 6.32 17.19 -11.78
C THR A 139 7.58 16.46 -11.35
N THR A 140 7.45 15.26 -10.81
CA THR A 140 8.62 14.39 -10.62
C THR A 140 8.97 13.82 -12.01
N PRO A 141 10.18 14.03 -12.52
CA PRO A 141 10.62 13.35 -13.74
C PRO A 141 10.60 11.85 -13.45
N ARG A 142 9.82 11.07 -14.19
CA ARG A 142 9.92 9.62 -14.15
C ARG A 142 11.32 9.25 -14.61
N CYS A 143 12.15 8.79 -13.70
CA CYS A 143 13.40 8.12 -14.06
C CYS A 143 12.97 6.78 -14.70
N ALA A 144 12.93 6.71 -16.02
CA ALA A 144 12.75 5.46 -16.72
C ALA A 144 13.91 4.54 -16.30
N ARG A 145 13.59 3.38 -15.72
CA ARG A 145 14.60 2.34 -15.47
C ARG A 145 15.19 1.92 -16.80
N SER A 146 16.30 2.57 -17.18
CA SER A 146 17.16 2.03 -18.23
C SER A 146 17.97 0.89 -17.60
N SER A 147 18.10 -0.21 -18.32
CA SER A 147 18.84 -1.42 -17.95
C SER A 147 20.36 -1.23 -17.83
N ARG A 148 20.81 -0.08 -17.31
CA ARG A 148 22.24 0.26 -17.14
C ARG A 148 22.44 0.91 -15.77
N SER A 149 23.20 0.23 -14.95
CA SER A 149 23.88 0.55 -13.68
C SER A 149 23.47 1.80 -12.85
N PRO A 150 23.54 1.72 -11.50
CA PRO A 150 22.92 2.66 -10.56
C PRO A 150 23.68 3.96 -10.30
N THR A 151 24.49 4.46 -11.25
CA THR A 151 25.41 5.59 -10.99
C THR A 151 25.08 6.90 -11.71
N SER A 152 23.89 7.10 -12.28
CA SER A 152 23.62 8.34 -13.03
C SER A 152 22.28 9.03 -12.71
N CYS A 153 21.90 9.12 -11.44
CA CYS A 153 20.88 10.09 -11.04
C CYS A 153 21.58 11.27 -10.36
N ALA A 154 22.13 12.18 -11.17
CA ALA A 154 22.75 13.40 -10.68
C ALA A 154 21.67 14.30 -10.05
N ARG A 155 21.86 14.65 -8.80
CA ARG A 155 21.06 15.65 -8.06
C ARG A 155 21.22 17.00 -8.73
N GLY A 156 20.19 17.47 -9.42
CA GLY A 156 20.09 18.86 -9.87
C GLY A 156 19.82 19.77 -8.68
N THR A 157 20.87 20.28 -8.02
CA THR A 157 20.78 21.38 -7.08
C THR A 157 20.84 22.69 -7.84
N THR A 158 19.71 23.27 -8.20
CA THR A 158 19.63 24.68 -8.55
C THR A 158 19.43 25.50 -7.29
N ARG A 159 20.49 26.14 -6.85
CA ARG A 159 20.49 27.18 -5.84
C ARG A 159 19.89 28.46 -6.43
N PRO A 160 18.89 29.13 -5.85
CA PRO A 160 18.52 30.46 -6.29
C PRO A 160 19.58 31.47 -5.87
N SER A 161 20.11 32.24 -6.84
CA SER A 161 20.94 33.41 -6.59
C SER A 161 20.09 34.54 -6.03
N ALA A 162 20.53 35.14 -4.92
CA ALA A 162 19.93 36.34 -4.36
C ALA A 162 20.29 37.57 -5.23
N PRO A 163 19.37 38.54 -5.37
CA PRO A 163 19.68 39.80 -6.04
C PRO A 163 20.51 40.71 -5.15
N ALA A 164 21.36 41.49 -5.80
CA ALA A 164 22.20 42.53 -5.19
C ALA A 164 21.38 43.74 -4.72
#